data_32ae4250fcc7db06b557ff0af014136e
#
_entry.id   32ae4250fcc7db06b557ff0af014136e
#
_cell.length_a   1.000
_cell.length_b   1.000
_cell.length_c   1.000
_cell.angle_alpha   90.00
_cell.angle_beta   90.00
_cell.angle_gamma   90.00
#
_symmetry.space_group_name_H-M   'P 1'
#
loop_
_entity.id
_entity.type
_entity.pdbx_description
1 polymer ?
#
loop_
_entity_poly.entity_id
_entity_poly.type
_entity_poly.pdbx_seq_one_letter_code
_entity_poly.pdbx_strand_id
1 'polypeptide(L)'
;IIPYRGSWLEFEFDAKDVVYARIDRRRKLPVTTLLYALGMDQESIMDAYYETVPYKLNKKKGWVTKFFPDRVRGTRPTFDLVDAASGEVIAEAGKKVTPRAVKKLKDEGKVTELMLPYDQIIGRFVAKDIINEEDGAIYVEAGDELTAEYDKEGVLIGGTLKGLADAGVDEIPVLDIDNVNVGAYMRNTMAQDKNLNRDTALLDI
;
A
#
# COMPACT_ATOMS: atom_id res chain seq x y z
N ILE A 1 -2.24 -26.26 7.58
CA ILE A 1 -2.62 -26.46 8.98
C ILE A 1 -3.32 -27.80 9.10
N ILE A 2 -2.76 -28.68 9.90
CA ILE A 2 -3.32 -30.03 10.16
C ILE A 2 -3.76 -30.08 11.61
N PRO A 3 -5.08 -30.06 11.88
CA PRO A 3 -5.58 -30.14 13.25
C PRO A 3 -5.45 -31.57 13.79
N TYR A 4 -5.49 -31.72 15.13
CA TYR A 4 -5.59 -33.04 15.74
C TYR A 4 -6.90 -33.77 15.34
N ARG A 5 -7.98 -33.01 15.18
CA ARG A 5 -9.28 -33.51 14.68
C ARG A 5 -9.97 -32.35 13.94
N GLY A 6 -10.39 -32.59 12.67
CA GLY A 6 -11.06 -31.61 11.83
C GLY A 6 -10.47 -31.57 10.43
N SER A 7 -10.92 -30.60 9.65
CA SER A 7 -10.53 -30.40 8.25
C SER A 7 -9.12 -29.85 8.11
N TRP A 8 -8.42 -30.27 7.09
CA TRP A 8 -7.10 -29.75 6.74
C TRP A 8 -7.26 -28.41 6.02
N LEU A 9 -6.40 -27.44 6.36
CA LEU A 9 -6.33 -26.16 5.71
C LEU A 9 -4.94 -25.98 5.11
N GLU A 10 -4.88 -25.85 3.80
CA GLU A 10 -3.65 -25.67 3.03
C GLU A 10 -3.64 -24.28 2.38
N PHE A 11 -2.47 -23.64 2.33
CA PHE A 11 -2.28 -22.35 1.66
C PHE A 11 -1.28 -22.52 0.53
N GLU A 12 -1.57 -21.88 -0.61
CA GLU A 12 -0.69 -21.89 -1.78
C GLU A 12 -0.63 -20.51 -2.44
N PHE A 13 0.50 -20.21 -3.06
CA PHE A 13 0.69 -19.02 -3.89
C PHE A 13 0.60 -19.40 -5.36
N ASP A 14 0.13 -18.48 -6.18
CA ASP A 14 0.21 -18.63 -7.64
C ASP A 14 1.28 -17.70 -8.25
N ALA A 15 1.45 -17.82 -9.58
CA ALA A 15 2.40 -16.98 -10.34
C ALA A 15 2.02 -15.49 -10.41
N LYS A 16 0.82 -15.12 -9.94
CA LYS A 16 0.32 -13.74 -9.90
C LYS A 16 0.39 -13.12 -8.51
N ASP A 17 1.14 -13.76 -7.60
CA ASP A 17 1.25 -13.35 -6.21
C ASP A 17 -0.10 -13.29 -5.47
N VAL A 18 -0.99 -14.22 -5.78
CA VAL A 18 -2.28 -14.40 -5.14
C VAL A 18 -2.22 -15.58 -4.19
N VAL A 19 -2.79 -15.44 -3.00
CA VAL A 19 -2.81 -16.45 -1.96
C VAL A 19 -4.14 -17.19 -1.98
N TYR A 20 -4.08 -18.50 -2.07
CA TYR A 20 -5.26 -19.36 -2.05
C TYR A 20 -5.29 -20.24 -0.82
N ALA A 21 -6.49 -20.56 -0.38
CA ALA A 21 -6.76 -21.57 0.64
C ALA A 21 -7.47 -22.79 0.03
N ARG A 22 -7.15 -23.99 0.55
CA ARG A 22 -7.87 -25.24 0.29
C ARG A 22 -8.31 -25.85 1.60
N ILE A 23 -9.57 -26.25 1.64
CA ILE A 23 -10.14 -26.99 2.76
C ILE A 23 -10.33 -28.44 2.32
N ASP A 24 -9.70 -29.39 3.03
CA ASP A 24 -9.74 -30.84 2.73
C ASP A 24 -9.43 -31.18 1.28
N ARG A 25 -8.44 -30.51 0.68
CA ARG A 25 -8.00 -30.68 -0.71
C ARG A 25 -9.07 -30.47 -1.78
N ARG A 26 -10.12 -29.75 -1.44
CA ARG A 26 -11.17 -29.35 -2.37
C ARG A 26 -10.71 -28.23 -3.29
N ARG A 27 -11.64 -27.58 -3.99
CA ARG A 27 -11.37 -26.40 -4.82
C ARG A 27 -10.64 -25.33 -4.04
N LYS A 28 -9.61 -24.75 -4.62
CA LYS A 28 -8.93 -23.60 -4.05
C LYS A 28 -9.81 -22.35 -4.18
N LEU A 29 -9.77 -21.52 -3.17
CA LEU A 29 -10.46 -20.23 -3.13
C LEU A 29 -9.46 -19.15 -2.66
N PRO A 30 -9.65 -17.88 -3.04
CA PRO A 30 -8.82 -16.79 -2.51
C PRO A 30 -8.85 -16.82 -0.98
N VAL A 31 -7.71 -16.61 -0.33
CA VAL A 31 -7.67 -16.63 1.14
C VAL A 31 -8.54 -15.52 1.74
N THR A 32 -8.75 -14.42 1.02
CA THR A 32 -9.65 -13.33 1.42
C THR A 32 -11.10 -13.79 1.54
N THR A 33 -11.56 -14.72 0.69
CA THR A 33 -12.89 -15.34 0.84
C THR A 33 -13.04 -15.98 2.23
N LEU A 34 -12.02 -16.72 2.69
CA LEU A 34 -12.04 -17.30 4.05
C LEU A 34 -12.07 -16.21 5.13
N LEU A 35 -11.30 -15.14 4.96
CA LEU A 35 -11.25 -14.03 5.92
C LEU A 35 -12.58 -13.26 5.98
N TYR A 36 -13.24 -13.03 4.84
CA TYR A 36 -14.59 -12.46 4.81
C TYR A 36 -15.60 -13.35 5.52
N ALA A 37 -15.56 -14.66 5.27
CA ALA A 37 -16.44 -15.62 5.95
C ALA A 37 -16.25 -15.62 7.47
N LEU A 38 -15.01 -15.36 7.94
CA LEU A 38 -14.68 -15.20 9.36
C LEU A 38 -15.11 -13.83 9.93
N GLY A 39 -15.63 -12.92 9.10
CA GLY A 39 -16.19 -11.64 9.53
C GLY A 39 -15.27 -10.45 9.39
N MET A 40 -14.14 -10.58 8.71
CA MET A 40 -13.30 -9.43 8.36
C MET A 40 -13.89 -8.67 7.17
N ASP A 41 -13.68 -7.38 7.11
CA ASP A 41 -13.92 -6.54 5.92
C ASP A 41 -12.60 -6.19 5.22
N GLN A 42 -12.66 -5.46 4.12
CA GLN A 42 -11.49 -5.07 3.33
C GLN A 42 -10.47 -4.28 4.15
N GLU A 43 -10.93 -3.27 4.89
CA GLU A 43 -10.07 -2.43 5.71
C GLU A 43 -9.40 -3.24 6.83
N SER A 44 -10.15 -4.10 7.51
CA SER A 44 -9.63 -4.99 8.56
C SER A 44 -8.58 -5.97 8.03
N ILE A 45 -8.77 -6.50 6.81
CA ILE A 45 -7.79 -7.37 6.16
C ILE A 45 -6.52 -6.58 5.86
N MET A 46 -6.62 -5.39 5.28
CA MET A 46 -5.44 -4.57 4.99
C MET A 46 -4.69 -4.18 6.26
N ASP A 47 -5.39 -3.77 7.30
CA ASP A 47 -4.80 -3.40 8.59
C ASP A 47 -4.11 -4.59 9.32
N ALA A 48 -4.64 -5.80 9.13
CA ALA A 48 -4.05 -7.01 9.72
C ALA A 48 -2.71 -7.44 9.06
N TYR A 49 -2.51 -7.13 7.79
CA TYR A 49 -1.34 -7.59 7.02
C TYR A 49 -0.34 -6.48 6.69
N TYR A 50 -0.72 -5.23 6.76
CA TYR A 50 0.11 -4.09 6.36
C TYR A 50 0.08 -2.97 7.38
N GLU A 51 1.22 -2.31 7.54
CA GLU A 51 1.26 -1.01 8.21
C GLU A 51 0.76 0.10 7.29
N THR A 52 0.19 1.14 7.88
CA THR A 52 -0.27 2.33 7.17
C THR A 52 0.75 3.44 7.33
N VAL A 53 1.10 4.07 6.21
CA VAL A 53 1.99 5.24 6.17
C VAL A 53 1.24 6.40 5.54
N PRO A 54 1.11 7.55 6.23
CA PRO A 54 0.45 8.72 5.67
C PRO A 54 1.34 9.40 4.64
N TYR A 55 0.73 9.80 3.52
CA TYR A 55 1.30 10.68 2.50
C TYR A 55 0.57 12.00 2.55
N LYS A 56 1.27 13.07 2.96
CA LYS A 56 0.72 14.42 3.08
C LYS A 56 1.10 15.26 1.87
N LEU A 57 0.11 15.87 1.24
CA LEU A 57 0.32 16.68 0.05
C LEU A 57 0.99 18.02 0.41
N ASN A 58 2.16 18.25 -0.14
CA ASN A 58 2.74 19.59 -0.25
C ASN A 58 2.46 20.12 -1.65
N LYS A 59 1.54 21.09 -1.76
CA LYS A 59 1.06 21.64 -3.04
C LYS A 59 2.14 22.25 -3.94
N LYS A 60 3.37 22.45 -3.43
CA LYS A 60 4.47 23.05 -4.19
C LYS A 60 5.57 22.06 -4.56
N LYS A 61 5.70 20.95 -3.81
CA LYS A 61 6.90 20.10 -3.88
C LYS A 61 6.62 18.60 -4.10
N GLY A 62 5.44 18.10 -3.72
CA GLY A 62 5.12 16.69 -3.83
C GLY A 62 4.50 16.12 -2.56
N TRP A 63 4.92 14.95 -2.13
CA TRP A 63 4.36 14.23 -0.97
C TRP A 63 5.37 14.16 0.18
N VAL A 64 4.91 14.41 1.38
CA VAL A 64 5.69 14.19 2.61
C VAL A 64 5.27 12.84 3.20
N THR A 65 6.25 11.98 3.45
CA THR A 65 6.02 10.67 4.04
C THR A 65 7.12 10.29 5.02
N LYS A 66 6.84 9.32 5.89
CA LYS A 66 7.80 8.82 6.88
C LYS A 66 9.04 8.21 6.21
N PHE A 67 10.21 8.48 6.77
CA PHE A 67 11.48 7.94 6.31
C PHE A 67 11.90 6.70 7.11
N PHE A 68 12.35 5.67 6.39
CA PHE A 68 12.86 4.43 6.95
C PHE A 68 14.31 4.21 6.46
N PRO A 69 15.32 4.65 7.21
CA PRO A 69 16.73 4.60 6.76
C PRO A 69 17.22 3.21 6.35
N ASP A 70 16.78 2.17 7.04
CA ASP A 70 17.20 0.79 6.76
C ASP A 70 16.75 0.30 5.38
N ARG A 71 15.64 0.81 4.85
CA ARG A 71 15.10 0.40 3.54
C ARG A 71 15.92 0.90 2.37
N VAL A 72 16.61 2.03 2.53
CA VAL A 72 17.44 2.59 1.47
C VAL A 72 18.88 2.05 1.49
N ARG A 73 19.21 1.24 2.50
CA ARG A 73 20.54 0.63 2.63
C ARG A 73 20.90 -0.23 1.42
N GLY A 74 21.99 0.10 0.76
CA GLY A 74 22.50 -0.64 -0.41
C GLY A 74 21.72 -0.39 -1.70
N THR A 75 20.64 0.39 -1.67
CA THR A 75 19.85 0.73 -2.85
C THR A 75 20.49 1.87 -3.66
N ARG A 76 20.00 2.06 -4.88
CA ARG A 76 20.26 3.23 -5.72
C ARG A 76 18.94 3.92 -5.98
N PRO A 77 18.60 5.01 -5.28
CA PRO A 77 17.36 5.73 -5.51
C PRO A 77 17.24 6.20 -6.97
N THR A 78 16.04 6.18 -7.51
CA THR A 78 15.76 6.67 -8.87
C THR A 78 15.56 8.18 -8.91
N PHE A 79 15.38 8.80 -7.75
CA PHE A 79 15.24 10.25 -7.55
C PHE A 79 16.01 10.66 -6.29
N ASP A 80 16.27 11.97 -6.15
CA ASP A 80 16.94 12.48 -4.96
C ASP A 80 16.06 12.29 -3.71
N LEU A 81 16.64 11.70 -2.66
CA LEU A 81 15.99 11.63 -1.37
C LEU A 81 16.20 12.95 -0.65
N VAL A 82 15.12 13.68 -0.42
CA VAL A 82 15.14 15.03 0.17
C VAL A 82 14.51 14.99 1.55
N ASP A 83 15.17 15.54 2.54
CA ASP A 83 14.59 15.75 3.86
C ASP A 83 13.43 16.76 3.79
N ALA A 84 12.26 16.37 4.27
CA ALA A 84 11.07 17.21 4.19
C ALA A 84 11.18 18.48 5.03
N ALA A 85 11.91 18.44 6.14
CA ALA A 85 12.07 19.55 7.07
C ALA A 85 13.10 20.61 6.58
N SER A 86 14.30 20.16 6.18
CA SER A 86 15.39 21.07 5.78
C SER A 86 15.39 21.36 4.29
N GLY A 87 14.86 20.46 3.46
CA GLY A 87 14.97 20.51 2.01
C GLY A 87 16.35 20.07 1.48
N GLU A 88 17.21 19.52 2.35
CA GLU A 88 18.52 19.02 1.95
C GLU A 88 18.43 17.65 1.27
N VAL A 89 19.25 17.43 0.24
CA VAL A 89 19.39 16.13 -0.40
C VAL A 89 20.25 15.23 0.49
N ILE A 90 19.64 14.17 1.02
CA ILE A 90 20.31 13.18 1.88
C ILE A 90 20.92 12.02 1.10
N ALA A 91 20.41 11.75 -0.09
CA ALA A 91 20.98 10.79 -1.04
C ALA A 91 20.61 11.19 -2.47
N GLU A 92 21.60 11.23 -3.36
CA GLU A 92 21.40 11.60 -4.75
C GLU A 92 20.91 10.42 -5.59
N ALA A 93 20.09 10.71 -6.60
CA ALA A 93 19.61 9.74 -7.58
C ALA A 93 20.78 8.98 -8.24
N GLY A 94 20.61 7.67 -8.42
CA GLY A 94 21.60 6.79 -9.05
C GLY A 94 22.84 6.47 -8.20
N LYS A 95 23.08 7.15 -7.10
CA LYS A 95 24.20 6.86 -6.18
C LYS A 95 23.78 5.79 -5.16
N LYS A 96 24.70 4.85 -4.90
CA LYS A 96 24.47 3.81 -3.91
C LYS A 96 24.46 4.36 -2.49
N VAL A 97 23.40 4.13 -1.75
CA VAL A 97 23.29 4.48 -0.32
C VAL A 97 24.09 3.47 0.50
N THR A 98 25.23 3.89 1.03
CA THR A 98 26.14 3.00 1.76
C THR A 98 25.64 2.70 3.18
N PRO A 99 26.02 1.55 3.77
CA PRO A 99 25.70 1.24 5.17
C PRO A 99 26.17 2.32 6.16
N ARG A 100 27.31 2.97 5.86
CA ARG A 100 27.86 4.06 6.67
C ARG A 100 26.96 5.30 6.62
N ALA A 101 26.42 5.65 5.44
CA ALA A 101 25.48 6.77 5.29
C ALA A 101 24.18 6.49 6.05
N VAL A 102 23.64 5.29 5.94
CA VAL A 102 22.44 4.88 6.70
C VAL A 102 22.67 4.96 8.21
N LYS A 103 23.81 4.45 8.69
CA LYS A 103 24.16 4.53 10.11
C LYS A 103 24.22 5.98 10.58
N LYS A 104 24.86 6.87 9.81
CA LYS A 104 24.93 8.30 10.12
C LYS A 104 23.53 8.91 10.23
N LEU A 105 22.65 8.65 9.26
CA LEU A 105 21.27 9.16 9.28
C LEU A 105 20.48 8.66 10.50
N LYS A 106 20.69 7.41 10.92
CA LYS A 106 20.06 6.84 12.13
C LYS A 106 20.62 7.46 13.42
N ASP A 107 21.94 7.56 13.52
CA ASP A 107 22.61 8.07 14.72
C ASP A 107 22.30 9.58 14.94
N GLU A 108 22.19 10.36 13.87
CA GLU A 108 21.79 11.76 13.93
C GLU A 108 20.29 11.95 14.23
N GLY A 109 19.43 11.03 13.77
CA GLY A 109 17.99 11.03 14.02
C GLY A 109 17.23 12.28 13.56
N LYS A 110 17.87 13.10 12.71
CA LYS A 110 17.31 14.40 12.28
C LYS A 110 16.28 14.26 11.17
N VAL A 111 16.49 13.28 10.28
CA VAL A 111 15.62 13.06 9.12
C VAL A 111 14.56 12.03 9.50
N THR A 112 13.34 12.48 9.67
CA THR A 112 12.18 11.63 10.02
C THR A 112 11.21 11.47 8.87
N GLU A 113 11.16 12.42 7.95
CA GLU A 113 10.27 12.46 6.81
C GLU A 113 11.00 12.83 5.52
N LEU A 114 10.53 12.28 4.40
CA LEU A 114 11.03 12.60 3.07
C LEU A 114 10.01 13.40 2.27
N MET A 115 10.52 14.30 1.44
CA MET A 115 9.78 14.94 0.37
C MET A 115 9.94 14.11 -0.90
N LEU A 116 8.85 13.55 -1.41
CA LEU A 116 8.82 12.73 -2.63
C LEU A 116 8.17 13.49 -3.78
N PRO A 117 8.65 13.31 -5.04
CA PRO A 117 7.95 13.81 -6.22
C PRO A 117 6.50 13.34 -6.30
N TYR A 118 5.65 14.10 -7.01
CA TYR A 118 4.21 13.80 -7.10
C TYR A 118 3.90 12.41 -7.68
N ASP A 119 4.70 11.93 -8.62
CA ASP A 119 4.53 10.64 -9.29
C ASP A 119 4.85 9.44 -8.41
N GLN A 120 5.55 9.65 -7.29
CA GLN A 120 5.99 8.56 -6.40
C GLN A 120 4.87 7.91 -5.57
N ILE A 121 3.68 8.49 -5.57
CA ILE A 121 2.49 7.89 -4.96
C ILE A 121 1.71 6.99 -5.95
N ILE A 122 1.94 7.17 -7.26
CA ILE A 122 1.27 6.38 -8.31
C ILE A 122 1.69 4.92 -8.20
N GLY A 123 0.70 4.01 -8.31
CA GLY A 123 0.91 2.57 -8.17
C GLY A 123 0.97 2.07 -6.73
N ARG A 124 0.86 2.95 -5.74
CA ARG A 124 0.70 2.57 -4.33
C ARG A 124 -0.78 2.28 -4.04
N PHE A 125 -1.03 1.66 -2.89
CA PHE A 125 -2.36 1.19 -2.52
C PHE A 125 -2.86 1.92 -1.28
N VAL A 126 -4.14 2.26 -1.28
CA VAL A 126 -4.81 2.93 -0.16
C VAL A 126 -5.02 1.95 0.99
N ALA A 127 -4.74 2.38 2.22
CA ALA A 127 -4.86 1.54 3.41
C ALA A 127 -6.28 1.50 4.00
N LYS A 128 -7.05 2.57 3.82
CA LYS A 128 -8.37 2.76 4.42
C LYS A 128 -9.31 3.40 3.42
N ASP A 129 -10.61 3.18 3.61
CA ASP A 129 -11.63 3.88 2.84
C ASP A 129 -11.51 5.39 3.05
N ILE A 130 -11.53 6.15 1.96
CA ILE A 130 -11.58 7.61 1.99
C ILE A 130 -13.00 8.01 1.60
N ILE A 131 -13.73 8.58 2.54
CA ILE A 131 -15.13 8.92 2.40
C ILE A 131 -15.34 10.43 2.48
N ASN A 132 -16.41 10.89 1.84
CA ASN A 132 -16.93 12.23 2.05
C ASN A 132 -17.67 12.27 3.40
N GLU A 133 -17.23 13.14 4.31
CA GLU A 133 -17.82 13.27 5.64
C GLU A 133 -19.24 13.86 5.62
N GLU A 134 -19.61 14.57 4.54
CA GLU A 134 -20.91 15.22 4.45
C GLU A 134 -22.03 14.26 3.99
N ASP A 135 -21.77 13.41 3.02
CA ASP A 135 -22.77 12.54 2.41
C ASP A 135 -22.46 11.04 2.51
N GLY A 136 -21.27 10.69 3.05
CA GLY A 136 -20.82 9.31 3.20
C GLY A 136 -20.40 8.64 1.90
N ALA A 137 -20.28 9.37 0.78
CA ALA A 137 -19.83 8.82 -0.47
C ALA A 137 -18.37 8.35 -0.37
N ILE A 138 -18.08 7.15 -0.87
CA ILE A 138 -16.74 6.58 -0.90
C ILE A 138 -16.00 7.11 -2.13
N TYR A 139 -14.88 7.80 -1.92
CA TYR A 139 -13.99 8.24 -3.01
C TYR A 139 -13.06 7.11 -3.46
N VAL A 140 -12.49 6.39 -2.51
CA VAL A 140 -11.54 5.29 -2.74
C VAL A 140 -11.69 4.28 -1.62
N GLU A 141 -11.65 2.99 -1.94
CA GLU A 141 -11.74 1.90 -0.98
C GLU A 141 -10.34 1.39 -0.57
N ALA A 142 -10.28 0.77 0.61
CA ALA A 142 -9.05 0.12 1.09
C ALA A 142 -8.56 -0.93 0.08
N GLY A 143 -7.27 -0.88 -0.26
CA GLY A 143 -6.64 -1.75 -1.25
C GLY A 143 -6.70 -1.24 -2.69
N ASP A 144 -7.41 -0.15 -2.97
CA ASP A 144 -7.42 0.46 -4.30
C ASP A 144 -6.05 1.03 -4.67
N GLU A 145 -5.70 0.90 -5.95
CA GLU A 145 -4.47 1.45 -6.49
C GLU A 145 -4.63 2.95 -6.79
N LEU A 146 -3.64 3.73 -6.38
CA LEU A 146 -3.56 5.15 -6.70
C LEU A 146 -3.07 5.32 -8.13
N THR A 147 -3.93 5.87 -8.97
CA THR A 147 -3.70 6.10 -10.40
C THR A 147 -3.80 7.57 -10.74
N ALA A 148 -3.09 7.99 -11.78
CA ALA A 148 -3.15 9.34 -12.31
C ALA A 148 -3.11 9.32 -13.85
N GLU A 149 -3.87 10.19 -14.44
CA GLU A 149 -3.84 10.47 -15.89
C GLU A 149 -3.48 11.94 -16.10
N TYR A 150 -2.49 12.18 -16.94
CA TYR A 150 -2.02 13.53 -17.26
C TYR A 150 -2.26 13.84 -18.73
N ASP A 151 -2.57 15.09 -19.04
CA ASP A 151 -2.60 15.59 -20.41
C ASP A 151 -1.17 15.83 -20.96
N LYS A 152 -1.09 16.31 -22.19
CA LYS A 152 0.18 16.62 -22.87
C LYS A 152 0.96 17.77 -22.22
N GLU A 153 0.30 18.56 -21.40
CA GLU A 153 0.85 19.71 -20.68
C GLU A 153 1.26 19.35 -19.25
N GLY A 154 1.02 18.09 -18.82
CA GLY A 154 1.34 17.57 -17.48
C GLY A 154 0.30 17.94 -16.42
N VAL A 155 -0.92 18.30 -16.83
CA VAL A 155 -2.03 18.58 -15.92
C VAL A 155 -2.75 17.27 -15.56
N LEU A 156 -3.04 17.07 -14.28
CA LEU A 156 -3.78 15.91 -13.79
C LEU A 156 -5.25 15.98 -14.23
N ILE A 157 -5.66 15.08 -15.11
CA ILE A 157 -7.00 15.06 -15.73
C ILE A 157 -7.85 13.86 -15.35
N GLY A 158 -7.28 12.82 -14.77
CA GLY A 158 -8.00 11.59 -14.43
C GLY A 158 -7.30 10.71 -13.41
N GLY A 159 -7.88 9.55 -13.16
CA GLY A 159 -7.42 8.58 -12.15
C GLY A 159 -7.95 8.86 -10.74
N THR A 160 -7.63 7.97 -9.79
CA THR A 160 -8.06 8.09 -8.38
C THR A 160 -7.52 9.36 -7.73
N LEU A 161 -6.28 9.78 -8.08
CA LEU A 161 -5.68 11.00 -7.55
C LEU A 161 -6.42 12.26 -7.98
N LYS A 162 -7.02 12.29 -9.18
CA LYS A 162 -7.85 13.42 -9.62
C LYS A 162 -9.11 13.55 -8.76
N GLY A 163 -9.80 12.43 -8.50
CA GLY A 163 -10.98 12.41 -7.62
C GLY A 163 -10.67 12.88 -6.21
N LEU A 164 -9.56 12.43 -5.64
CA LEU A 164 -9.10 12.85 -4.31
C LEU A 164 -8.71 14.34 -4.26
N ALA A 165 -8.03 14.82 -5.30
CA ALA A 165 -7.66 16.23 -5.41
C ALA A 165 -8.88 17.15 -5.52
N ASP A 166 -9.88 16.77 -6.34
CA ASP A 166 -11.15 17.51 -6.48
C ASP A 166 -11.96 17.52 -5.18
N ALA A 167 -11.86 16.46 -4.39
CA ALA A 167 -12.45 16.37 -3.06
C ALA A 167 -11.69 17.15 -1.97
N GLY A 168 -10.52 17.72 -2.29
CA GLY A 168 -9.69 18.45 -1.36
C GLY A 168 -8.94 17.57 -0.36
N VAL A 169 -8.77 16.29 -0.64
CA VAL A 169 -8.01 15.34 0.19
C VAL A 169 -6.53 15.64 0.05
N ASP A 170 -5.88 16.00 1.15
CA ASP A 170 -4.46 16.35 1.21
C ASP A 170 -3.60 15.36 2.02
N GLU A 171 -4.21 14.37 2.65
CA GLU A 171 -3.54 13.28 3.33
C GLU A 171 -4.15 11.93 2.91
N ILE A 172 -3.31 11.02 2.37
CA ILE A 172 -3.73 9.71 1.89
C ILE A 172 -3.05 8.65 2.75
N PRO A 173 -3.83 7.78 3.44
CA PRO A 173 -3.29 6.61 4.13
C PRO A 173 -2.89 5.55 3.10
N VAL A 174 -1.61 5.21 3.04
CA VAL A 174 -1.03 4.30 2.04
C VAL A 174 -0.54 3.03 2.72
N LEU A 175 -0.76 1.87 2.11
CA LEU A 175 -0.20 0.59 2.54
C LEU A 175 1.32 0.63 2.39
N ASP A 176 2.00 0.21 3.45
CA ASP A 176 3.45 0.13 3.47
C ASP A 176 3.94 -1.13 2.75
N ILE A 177 3.93 -1.09 1.42
CA ILE A 177 4.39 -2.16 0.54
C ILE A 177 5.61 -1.67 -0.23
N ASP A 178 6.77 -2.27 0.05
CA ASP A 178 8.04 -1.91 -0.60
C ASP A 178 8.46 -2.89 -1.71
N ASN A 179 7.72 -3.99 -1.91
CA ASN A 179 8.00 -5.08 -2.85
C ASN A 179 9.35 -5.79 -2.65
N VAL A 180 10.01 -5.56 -1.54
CA VAL A 180 11.28 -6.20 -1.15
C VAL A 180 11.10 -7.01 0.13
N ASN A 181 10.69 -6.35 1.22
CA ASN A 181 10.43 -6.97 2.51
C ASN A 181 8.95 -7.30 2.70
N VAL A 182 8.07 -6.46 2.13
CA VAL A 182 6.61 -6.59 2.19
C VAL A 182 6.07 -6.56 0.76
N GLY A 183 5.50 -7.68 0.32
CA GLY A 183 4.86 -7.80 -0.99
C GLY A 183 3.36 -7.54 -0.96
N ALA A 184 2.76 -7.28 -2.11
CA ALA A 184 1.34 -6.95 -2.25
C ALA A 184 0.42 -8.20 -2.28
N TYR A 185 0.82 -9.33 -1.71
CA TYR A 185 0.12 -10.62 -1.83
C TYR A 185 -1.34 -10.56 -1.39
N MET A 186 -1.61 -10.04 -0.20
CA MET A 186 -2.98 -9.98 0.33
C MET A 186 -3.82 -8.94 -0.42
N ARG A 187 -3.22 -7.80 -0.78
CA ARG A 187 -3.88 -6.80 -1.64
C ARG A 187 -4.24 -7.38 -3.00
N ASN A 188 -3.33 -8.09 -3.65
CA ASN A 188 -3.56 -8.72 -4.96
C ASN A 188 -4.64 -9.80 -4.86
N THR A 189 -4.63 -10.58 -3.78
CA THR A 189 -5.64 -11.60 -3.51
C THR A 189 -7.02 -10.96 -3.36
N MET A 190 -7.12 -9.90 -2.59
CA MET A 190 -8.37 -9.16 -2.40
C MET A 190 -8.90 -8.56 -3.70
N ALA A 191 -8.02 -7.99 -4.53
CA ALA A 191 -8.40 -7.42 -5.82
C ALA A 191 -8.91 -8.47 -6.84
N GLN A 192 -8.49 -9.73 -6.71
CA GLN A 192 -8.95 -10.84 -7.57
C GLN A 192 -10.13 -11.61 -6.98
N ASP A 193 -10.45 -11.40 -5.71
CA ASP A 193 -11.59 -12.04 -5.07
C ASP A 193 -12.90 -11.39 -5.56
N LYS A 194 -13.82 -12.22 -6.01
CA LYS A 194 -15.17 -11.76 -6.40
C LYS A 194 -16.10 -11.55 -5.21
N ASN A 195 -15.73 -12.09 -4.05
CA ASN A 195 -16.49 -11.91 -2.81
C ASN A 195 -16.05 -10.60 -2.15
N LEU A 196 -17.01 -9.80 -1.71
CA LEU A 196 -16.77 -8.49 -1.10
C LEU A 196 -17.26 -8.42 0.35
N ASN A 197 -17.94 -9.45 0.81
CA ASN A 197 -18.53 -9.47 2.15
C ASN A 197 -18.70 -10.91 2.66
N ARG A 198 -19.09 -11.02 3.93
CA ARG A 198 -19.28 -12.29 4.62
C ARG A 198 -20.33 -13.18 3.98
N ASP A 199 -21.45 -12.61 3.57
CA ASP A 199 -22.61 -13.41 3.08
C ASP A 199 -22.28 -14.10 1.77
N THR A 200 -21.66 -13.40 0.82
CA THR A 200 -21.19 -13.98 -0.44
C THR A 200 -20.07 -14.99 -0.23
N ALA A 201 -19.16 -14.72 0.69
CA ALA A 201 -18.05 -15.63 1.02
C ALA A 201 -18.54 -16.94 1.63
N LEU A 202 -19.54 -16.91 2.52
CA LEU A 202 -20.13 -18.11 3.13
C LEU A 202 -20.86 -19.01 2.10
N LEU A 203 -21.36 -18.42 1.02
CA LEU A 203 -21.98 -19.18 -0.07
C LEU A 203 -20.96 -19.85 -1.01
N ASP A 204 -19.72 -19.33 -1.04
CA ASP A 204 -18.65 -19.82 -1.93
C ASP A 204 -17.78 -20.91 -1.29
N ILE A 205 -17.79 -21.05 0.04
CA ILE A 205 -17.09 -22.08 0.81
C ILE A 205 -17.91 -23.37 0.90
#